data_07b8e5896d96acb999452b0c01de6bfd
#
_entry.id   07b8e5896d96acb999452b0c01de6bfd
#
_cell.length_a   1.000
_cell.length_b   1.000
_cell.length_c   1.000
_cell.angle_alpha   90.00
_cell.angle_beta   90.00
_cell.angle_gamma   90.00
#
_symmetry.space_group_name_H-M   'P 1'
#
loop_
_entity.id
_entity.type
_entity.pdbx_description
1 polymer ?
#
loop_
_entity_poly.entity_id
_entity_poly.type
_entity_poly.pdbx_seq_one_letter_code
_entity_poly.pdbx_strand_id
1 'polypeptide(L)'
;MNLGTIIGLVLGMALIGFASYLGASNAGVPITSLWDTTSVLIVIGGSLAATAIAFKMSKVVHLFKLLKMIFQDDNFTLGDVVDDICALSEAYRKSRKDLETALEGTPESMPFRMHAVRDGCELILGGTKIDDIESFLDNNAAYRDLREREDVNVMKTLGTYSPAFGMIGTLIGLIFMLAGMGSGGDDIGGAMAVALITTLYGAFAANFLFLPFADKLKDTVATLFEWDRDLLDGKTEQSRLWREQEDHFWSKELKKNLCFQI
;
A
#
# COMPACT_ATOMS: atom_id res chain seq x y z
N MET A 1 3.70 -9.32 9.95
CA MET A 1 4.22 -7.93 10.21
C MET A 1 5.57 -7.78 9.56
N ASN A 2 5.72 -6.85 8.64
CA ASN A 2 7.00 -6.59 7.98
C ASN A 2 7.97 -5.95 8.98
N LEU A 3 8.69 -6.81 9.70
CA LEU A 3 9.59 -6.43 10.79
C LEU A 3 10.56 -5.30 10.36
N GLY A 4 11.06 -5.37 9.12
CA GLY A 4 11.96 -4.36 8.55
C GLY A 4 11.35 -2.97 8.46
N THR A 5 10.06 -2.84 8.11
CA THR A 5 9.38 -1.53 8.01
C THR A 5 9.18 -0.91 9.39
N ILE A 6 8.78 -1.72 10.36
CA ILE A 6 8.56 -1.24 11.73
C ILE A 6 9.90 -0.84 12.36
N ILE A 7 10.93 -1.68 12.20
CA ILE A 7 12.28 -1.38 12.70
C ILE A 7 12.81 -0.09 12.04
N GLY A 8 12.70 0.03 10.71
CA GLY A 8 13.16 1.21 9.99
C GLY A 8 12.43 2.48 10.43
N LEU A 9 11.11 2.42 10.58
CA LEU A 9 10.31 3.57 11.03
C LEU A 9 10.62 3.96 12.47
N VAL A 10 10.67 2.98 13.38
CA VAL A 10 10.97 3.23 14.80
C VAL A 10 12.39 3.75 14.98
N LEU A 11 13.37 3.14 14.31
CA LEU A 11 14.79 3.54 14.41
C LEU A 11 14.98 4.94 13.83
N GLY A 12 14.39 5.25 12.69
CA GLY A 12 14.48 6.57 12.09
C GLY A 12 13.82 7.66 12.94
N MET A 13 12.60 7.39 13.48
CA MET A 13 11.94 8.30 14.42
C MET A 13 12.75 8.50 15.71
N ALA A 14 13.33 7.44 16.26
CA ALA A 14 14.18 7.50 17.45
C ALA A 14 15.44 8.32 17.20
N LEU A 15 16.12 8.13 16.06
CA LEU A 15 17.33 8.90 15.73
C LEU A 15 17.04 10.39 15.54
N ILE A 16 15.99 10.74 14.78
CA ILE A 16 15.60 12.14 14.56
C ILE A 16 15.13 12.78 15.87
N GLY A 17 14.32 12.08 16.65
CA GLY A 17 13.86 12.55 17.95
C GLY A 17 15.00 12.76 18.93
N PHE A 18 15.96 11.82 18.98
CA PHE A 18 17.13 11.91 19.83
C PHE A 18 18.07 13.07 19.41
N ALA A 19 18.31 13.24 18.11
CA ALA A 19 19.09 14.35 17.59
C ALA A 19 18.43 15.71 17.90
N SER A 20 17.11 15.79 17.74
CA SER A 20 16.31 16.99 18.09
C SER A 20 16.37 17.28 19.59
N TYR A 21 16.30 16.25 20.44
CA TYR A 21 16.43 16.39 21.88
C TYR A 21 17.80 16.91 22.30
N LEU A 22 18.88 16.38 21.72
CA LEU A 22 20.24 16.86 21.98
C LEU A 22 20.43 18.31 21.53
N GLY A 23 19.89 18.67 20.34
CA GLY A 23 19.91 20.04 19.85
C GLY A 23 19.16 21.01 20.77
N ALA A 24 17.97 20.66 21.20
CA ALA A 24 17.15 21.44 22.13
C ALA A 24 17.84 21.61 23.48
N SER A 25 18.41 20.53 24.03
CA SER A 25 19.15 20.54 25.30
C SER A 25 20.39 21.46 25.24
N ASN A 26 21.15 21.39 24.14
CA ASN A 26 22.33 22.25 23.94
C ASN A 26 21.95 23.73 23.78
N ALA A 27 20.78 24.00 23.18
CA ALA A 27 20.27 25.36 23.00
C ALA A 27 19.54 25.90 24.24
N GLY A 28 19.31 25.07 25.27
CA GLY A 28 18.52 25.46 26.47
C GLY A 28 17.04 25.72 26.21
N VAL A 29 16.49 25.12 25.09
CA VAL A 29 15.12 25.33 24.66
C VAL A 29 14.34 24.04 24.89
N PRO A 30 13.07 24.09 25.35
CA PRO A 30 12.28 22.86 25.50
C PRO A 30 11.94 22.27 24.16
N ILE A 31 11.99 20.93 24.03
CA ILE A 31 11.67 20.19 22.78
C ILE A 31 10.22 20.45 22.30
N THR A 32 9.34 20.87 23.20
CA THR A 32 7.96 21.25 22.89
C THR A 32 7.88 22.45 21.93
N SER A 33 8.95 23.25 21.81
CA SER A 33 9.03 24.36 20.84
C SER A 33 8.98 23.88 19.38
N LEU A 34 9.25 22.59 19.12
CA LEU A 34 9.11 22.00 17.80
C LEU A 34 7.66 21.65 17.46
N TRP A 35 6.74 21.76 18.43
CA TRP A 35 5.33 21.45 18.21
C TRP A 35 4.54 22.74 17.95
N ASP A 36 4.04 22.87 16.73
CA ASP A 36 3.15 23.97 16.34
C ASP A 36 1.93 23.46 15.58
N THR A 37 0.74 23.70 16.16
CA THR A 37 -0.53 23.25 15.61
C THR A 37 -0.85 23.91 14.28
N THR A 38 -0.47 25.18 14.11
CA THR A 38 -0.69 25.93 12.87
C THR A 38 0.10 25.29 11.72
N SER A 39 1.36 24.93 11.97
CA SER A 39 2.24 24.26 11.01
C SER A 39 1.68 22.89 10.60
N VAL A 40 1.15 22.11 11.53
CA VAL A 40 0.51 20.82 11.24
C VAL A 40 -0.71 21.02 10.33
N LEU A 41 -1.56 21.97 10.63
CA LEU A 41 -2.77 22.26 9.83
C LEU A 41 -2.41 22.72 8.41
N ILE A 42 -1.41 23.55 8.23
CA ILE A 42 -0.98 24.02 6.92
C ILE A 42 -0.44 22.85 6.09
N VAL A 43 0.46 22.05 6.67
CA VAL A 43 1.13 20.97 5.93
C VAL A 43 0.21 19.78 5.69
N ILE A 44 -0.33 19.19 6.74
CA ILE A 44 -1.16 17.98 6.64
C ILE A 44 -2.52 18.34 6.03
N GLY A 45 -3.18 19.38 6.54
CA GLY A 45 -4.47 19.82 6.01
C GLY A 45 -4.39 20.27 4.56
N GLY A 46 -3.38 21.08 4.21
CA GLY A 46 -3.17 21.56 2.86
C GLY A 46 -2.85 20.44 1.86
N SER A 47 -1.93 19.52 2.22
CA SER A 47 -1.57 18.39 1.36
C SER A 47 -2.74 17.43 1.14
N LEU A 48 -3.53 17.13 2.18
CA LEU A 48 -4.74 16.33 2.07
C LEU A 48 -5.81 17.00 1.22
N ALA A 49 -6.05 18.30 1.42
CA ALA A 49 -7.01 19.06 0.63
C ALA A 49 -6.63 19.10 -0.86
N ALA A 50 -5.35 19.36 -1.17
CA ALA A 50 -4.87 19.35 -2.54
C ALA A 50 -4.98 17.96 -3.18
N THR A 51 -4.69 16.91 -2.44
CA THR A 51 -4.86 15.53 -2.90
C THR A 51 -6.34 15.20 -3.15
N ALA A 52 -7.25 15.67 -2.28
CA ALA A 52 -8.69 15.50 -2.45
C ALA A 52 -9.26 16.27 -3.67
N ILE A 53 -8.61 17.36 -4.08
CA ILE A 53 -8.94 18.06 -5.34
C ILE A 53 -8.45 17.26 -6.56
N ALA A 54 -7.26 16.65 -6.47
CA ALA A 54 -6.65 15.90 -7.56
C ALA A 54 -7.32 14.54 -7.79
N PHE A 55 -7.82 13.91 -6.73
CA PHE A 55 -8.40 12.57 -6.78
C PHE A 55 -9.79 12.53 -6.13
N LYS A 56 -10.60 11.51 -6.49
CA LYS A 56 -11.90 11.29 -5.85
C LYS A 56 -11.74 11.06 -4.36
N MET A 57 -12.58 11.69 -3.53
CA MET A 57 -12.53 11.61 -2.07
C MET A 57 -12.55 10.16 -1.54
N SER A 58 -13.27 9.27 -2.22
CA SER A 58 -13.29 7.84 -1.86
C SER A 58 -11.90 7.19 -1.91
N LYS A 59 -11.03 7.60 -2.84
CA LYS A 59 -9.65 7.11 -2.95
C LYS A 59 -8.76 7.65 -1.84
N VAL A 60 -8.93 8.91 -1.48
CA VAL A 60 -8.18 9.53 -0.37
C VAL A 60 -8.53 8.85 0.96
N VAL A 61 -9.81 8.53 1.19
CA VAL A 61 -10.23 7.78 2.38
C VAL A 61 -9.71 6.33 2.35
N HIS A 62 -9.68 5.69 1.17
CA HIS A 62 -9.14 4.35 1.00
C HIS A 62 -7.65 4.25 1.37
N LEU A 63 -6.88 5.33 1.17
CA LEU A 63 -5.47 5.42 1.61
C LEU A 63 -5.27 5.08 3.09
N PHE A 64 -6.15 5.54 3.97
CA PHE A 64 -6.05 5.23 5.40
C PHE A 64 -6.27 3.73 5.67
N LYS A 65 -7.11 3.07 4.86
CA LYS A 65 -7.29 1.62 4.91
C LYS A 65 -6.06 0.87 4.42
N LEU A 66 -5.45 1.36 3.34
CA LEU A 66 -4.20 0.80 2.78
C LEU A 66 -3.02 0.96 3.73
N LEU A 67 -2.89 2.10 4.41
CA LEU A 67 -1.88 2.28 5.45
C LEU A 67 -2.01 1.22 6.53
N LYS A 68 -3.23 0.94 7.01
CA LYS A 68 -3.47 -0.14 7.97
C LYS A 68 -3.04 -1.50 7.41
N MET A 69 -3.31 -1.77 6.14
CA MET A 69 -2.96 -3.02 5.47
C MET A 69 -1.44 -3.22 5.33
N ILE A 70 -0.67 -2.16 5.12
CA ILE A 70 0.80 -2.20 5.06
C ILE A 70 1.42 -2.66 6.39
N PHE A 71 0.76 -2.36 7.52
CA PHE A 71 1.20 -2.81 8.84
C PHE A 71 0.71 -4.22 9.20
N GLN A 72 -0.33 -4.72 8.53
CA GLN A 72 -0.77 -6.09 8.63
C GLN A 72 0.00 -6.90 7.58
N ASP A 73 1.04 -7.62 7.99
CA ASP A 73 1.64 -8.69 7.19
C ASP A 73 0.65 -9.83 7.18
N ASP A 74 0.03 -10.04 6.06
CA ASP A 74 -0.49 -11.37 5.77
C ASP A 74 0.74 -12.23 5.44
N ASN A 75 1.13 -13.12 6.37
CA ASN A 75 2.18 -14.13 6.17
C ASN A 75 1.69 -15.19 5.15
N PHE A 76 1.15 -14.73 4.05
CA PHE A 76 0.61 -15.59 3.02
C PHE A 76 1.76 -15.94 2.08
N THR A 77 2.09 -17.19 2.02
CA THR A 77 3.13 -17.71 1.13
C THR A 77 2.50 -18.23 -0.16
N LEU A 78 3.28 -18.28 -1.24
CA LEU A 78 2.82 -18.89 -2.49
C LEU A 78 2.37 -20.35 -2.27
N GLY A 79 2.99 -21.05 -1.30
CA GLY A 79 2.59 -22.40 -0.90
C GLY A 79 1.14 -22.48 -0.42
N ASP A 80 0.70 -21.52 0.39
CA ASP A 80 -0.68 -21.50 0.91
C ASP A 80 -1.70 -21.33 -0.23
N VAL A 81 -1.37 -20.54 -1.27
CA VAL A 81 -2.23 -20.38 -2.45
C VAL A 81 -2.34 -21.70 -3.23
N VAL A 82 -1.22 -22.40 -3.39
CA VAL A 82 -1.19 -23.69 -4.09
C VAL A 82 -2.00 -24.74 -3.32
N ASP A 83 -1.86 -24.79 -2.01
CA ASP A 83 -2.63 -25.72 -1.16
C ASP A 83 -4.14 -25.45 -1.26
N ASP A 84 -4.54 -24.19 -1.26
CA ASP A 84 -5.94 -23.80 -1.43
C ASP A 84 -6.48 -24.16 -2.82
N ILE A 85 -5.71 -23.94 -3.88
CA ILE A 85 -6.08 -24.34 -5.25
C ILE A 85 -6.21 -25.87 -5.34
N CYS A 86 -5.30 -26.61 -4.71
CA CYS A 86 -5.36 -28.07 -4.65
C CYS A 86 -6.62 -28.55 -3.91
N ALA A 87 -6.95 -27.93 -2.77
CA ALA A 87 -8.15 -28.25 -2.02
C ALA A 87 -9.45 -27.99 -2.82
N LEU A 88 -9.51 -26.85 -3.54
CA LEU A 88 -10.63 -26.51 -4.42
C LEU A 88 -10.74 -27.49 -5.60
N SER A 89 -9.61 -27.89 -6.18
CA SER A 89 -9.57 -28.90 -7.25
C SER A 89 -10.06 -30.27 -6.78
N GLU A 90 -9.68 -30.70 -5.58
CA GLU A 90 -10.19 -31.94 -4.98
C GLU A 90 -11.69 -31.87 -4.70
N ALA A 91 -12.19 -30.73 -4.23
CA ALA A 91 -13.61 -30.51 -4.01
C ALA A 91 -14.39 -30.60 -5.33
N TYR A 92 -13.88 -29.98 -6.40
CA TYR A 92 -14.49 -30.07 -7.74
C TYR A 92 -14.54 -31.50 -8.29
N ARG A 93 -13.48 -32.29 -8.08
CA ARG A 93 -13.42 -33.72 -8.48
C ARG A 93 -14.45 -34.59 -7.76
N LYS A 94 -14.82 -34.24 -6.54
CA LYS A 94 -15.83 -34.99 -5.77
C LYS A 94 -17.24 -34.66 -6.26
N SER A 95 -17.60 -33.39 -6.26
CA SER A 95 -18.89 -32.91 -6.75
C SER A 95 -18.85 -31.40 -6.98
N ARG A 96 -19.64 -30.96 -7.97
CA ARG A 96 -19.89 -29.52 -8.21
C ARG A 96 -20.44 -28.80 -6.97
N LYS A 97 -21.27 -29.49 -6.17
CA LYS A 97 -21.79 -28.95 -4.90
C LYS A 97 -20.72 -28.82 -3.82
N ASP A 98 -19.73 -29.71 -3.81
CA ASP A 98 -18.64 -29.64 -2.83
C ASP A 98 -17.73 -28.45 -3.12
N LEU A 99 -17.50 -28.11 -4.40
CA LEU A 99 -16.81 -26.87 -4.78
C LEU A 99 -17.60 -25.62 -4.36
N GLU A 100 -18.91 -25.59 -4.59
CA GLU A 100 -19.77 -24.49 -4.17
C GLU A 100 -19.70 -24.26 -2.66
N THR A 101 -19.80 -25.35 -1.89
CA THR A 101 -19.68 -25.30 -0.42
C THR A 101 -18.27 -24.85 0.03
N ALA A 102 -17.22 -25.28 -0.67
CA ALA A 102 -15.85 -24.86 -0.37
C ALA A 102 -15.61 -23.37 -0.63
N LEU A 103 -16.24 -22.82 -1.68
CA LEU A 103 -16.19 -21.39 -2.00
C LEU A 103 -16.99 -20.53 -1.00
N GLU A 104 -18.12 -21.03 -0.50
CA GLU A 104 -18.89 -20.36 0.55
C GLU A 104 -18.13 -20.30 1.89
N GLY A 105 -17.27 -21.29 2.16
CA GLY A 105 -16.44 -21.36 3.37
C GLY A 105 -15.24 -20.40 3.37
N THR A 106 -14.89 -19.80 2.24
CA THR A 106 -13.77 -18.86 2.17
C THR A 106 -14.15 -17.49 2.73
N PRO A 107 -13.41 -16.94 3.72
CA PRO A 107 -13.73 -15.63 4.31
C PRO A 107 -13.67 -14.51 3.26
N GLU A 108 -14.64 -13.60 3.27
CA GLU A 108 -14.66 -12.39 2.42
C GLU A 108 -13.41 -11.49 2.59
N SER A 109 -12.64 -11.71 3.65
CA SER A 109 -11.42 -10.97 3.98
C SER A 109 -10.14 -11.60 3.44
N MET A 110 -10.22 -12.58 2.56
CA MET A 110 -9.03 -13.21 1.98
C MET A 110 -8.22 -12.24 1.12
N PRO A 111 -6.86 -12.38 1.15
CA PRO A 111 -5.99 -11.51 0.37
C PRO A 111 -6.34 -11.57 -1.12
N PHE A 112 -6.03 -10.51 -1.85
CA PHE A 112 -6.36 -10.26 -3.28
C PHE A 112 -6.14 -11.46 -4.21
N ARG A 113 -5.21 -12.35 -3.88
CA ARG A 113 -4.85 -13.56 -4.64
C ARG A 113 -5.99 -14.57 -4.76
N MET A 114 -6.74 -14.74 -3.67
CA MET A 114 -7.86 -15.69 -3.66
C MET A 114 -9.08 -15.20 -4.44
N HIS A 115 -9.21 -13.89 -4.65
CA HIS A 115 -10.31 -13.36 -5.47
C HIS A 115 -10.22 -13.84 -6.92
N ALA A 116 -9.02 -13.89 -7.53
CA ALA A 116 -8.88 -14.39 -8.90
C ALA A 116 -9.21 -15.89 -9.01
N VAL A 117 -8.77 -16.69 -8.03
CA VAL A 117 -9.10 -18.13 -7.95
C VAL A 117 -10.59 -18.32 -7.74
N ARG A 118 -11.22 -17.55 -6.86
CA ARG A 118 -12.66 -17.57 -6.61
C ARG A 118 -13.46 -17.22 -7.86
N ASP A 119 -13.11 -16.09 -8.51
CA ASP A 119 -13.76 -15.64 -9.74
C ASP A 119 -13.66 -16.72 -10.84
N GLY A 120 -12.49 -17.36 -10.97
CA GLY A 120 -12.27 -18.48 -11.88
C GLY A 120 -13.17 -19.69 -11.56
N CYS A 121 -13.25 -20.09 -10.30
CA CYS A 121 -14.10 -21.19 -9.86
C CYS A 121 -15.58 -20.88 -10.05
N GLU A 122 -16.04 -19.65 -9.79
CA GLU A 122 -17.42 -19.23 -10.02
C GLU A 122 -17.77 -19.29 -11.53
N LEU A 123 -16.86 -18.91 -12.43
CA LEU A 123 -17.05 -19.03 -13.86
C LEU A 123 -17.09 -20.49 -14.33
N ILE A 124 -16.28 -21.38 -13.75
CA ILE A 124 -16.33 -22.82 -13.99
C ILE A 124 -17.68 -23.38 -13.55
N LEU A 125 -18.17 -22.98 -12.37
CA LEU A 125 -19.49 -23.33 -11.89
C LEU A 125 -20.62 -22.79 -12.81
N GLY A 126 -20.40 -21.62 -13.43
CA GLY A 126 -21.30 -21.06 -14.44
C GLY A 126 -21.31 -21.81 -15.76
N GLY A 127 -20.37 -22.72 -15.99
CA GLY A 127 -20.26 -23.47 -17.25
C GLY A 127 -19.67 -22.62 -18.40
N THR A 128 -18.89 -21.59 -18.09
CA THR A 128 -18.22 -20.73 -19.06
C THR A 128 -17.11 -21.51 -19.77
N LYS A 129 -16.85 -21.21 -21.04
CA LYS A 129 -15.77 -21.85 -21.80
C LYS A 129 -14.41 -21.41 -21.27
N ILE A 130 -13.42 -22.29 -21.33
CA ILE A 130 -12.07 -22.07 -20.80
C ILE A 130 -11.41 -20.82 -21.40
N ASP A 131 -11.50 -20.64 -22.72
CA ASP A 131 -10.92 -19.48 -23.41
C ASP A 131 -11.53 -18.16 -22.96
N ASP A 132 -12.82 -18.17 -22.62
CA ASP A 132 -13.54 -17.01 -22.08
C ASP A 132 -13.13 -16.74 -20.61
N ILE A 133 -12.87 -17.80 -19.82
CA ILE A 133 -12.39 -17.70 -18.44
C ILE A 133 -10.99 -17.10 -18.41
N GLU A 134 -10.08 -17.59 -19.26
CA GLU A 134 -8.72 -17.07 -19.38
C GLU A 134 -8.74 -15.58 -19.72
N SER A 135 -9.47 -15.21 -20.78
CA SER A 135 -9.63 -13.81 -21.20
C SER A 135 -10.24 -12.92 -20.11
N PHE A 136 -11.18 -13.45 -19.32
CA PHE A 136 -11.80 -12.72 -18.21
C PHE A 136 -10.81 -12.51 -17.06
N LEU A 137 -10.05 -13.52 -16.68
CA LEU A 137 -9.07 -13.45 -15.60
C LEU A 137 -7.93 -12.50 -15.98
N ASP A 138 -7.42 -12.54 -17.20
CA ASP A 138 -6.40 -11.63 -17.71
C ASP A 138 -6.87 -10.17 -17.67
N ASN A 139 -8.09 -9.92 -18.16
CA ASN A 139 -8.67 -8.58 -18.10
C ASN A 139 -8.87 -8.10 -16.66
N ASN A 140 -9.36 -8.95 -15.77
CA ASN A 140 -9.52 -8.63 -14.37
C ASN A 140 -8.19 -8.33 -13.68
N ALA A 141 -7.14 -9.12 -13.94
CA ALA A 141 -5.80 -8.88 -13.44
C ALA A 141 -5.26 -7.53 -13.90
N ALA A 142 -5.40 -7.20 -15.20
CA ALA A 142 -5.01 -5.91 -15.75
C ALA A 142 -5.78 -4.73 -15.12
N TYR A 143 -7.08 -4.86 -14.90
CA TYR A 143 -7.88 -3.83 -14.22
C TYR A 143 -7.49 -3.65 -12.75
N ARG A 144 -7.14 -4.73 -12.05
CA ARG A 144 -6.66 -4.66 -10.66
C ARG A 144 -5.32 -3.94 -10.59
N ASP A 145 -4.37 -4.28 -11.46
CA ASP A 145 -3.07 -3.60 -11.55
C ASP A 145 -3.24 -2.08 -11.77
N LEU A 146 -4.09 -1.68 -12.71
CA LEU A 146 -4.37 -0.26 -12.96
C LEU A 146 -4.96 0.44 -11.72
N ARG A 147 -5.88 -0.20 -11.01
CA ARG A 147 -6.53 0.35 -9.82
C ARG A 147 -5.54 0.52 -8.66
N GLU A 148 -4.69 -0.48 -8.44
CA GLU A 148 -3.71 -0.47 -7.38
C GLU A 148 -2.58 0.53 -7.66
N ARG A 149 -2.16 0.67 -8.92
CA ARG A 149 -1.24 1.74 -9.34
C ARG A 149 -1.81 3.14 -9.13
N GLU A 150 -3.12 3.32 -9.28
CA GLU A 150 -3.75 4.59 -8.94
C GLU A 150 -3.66 4.88 -7.43
N ASP A 151 -3.85 3.89 -6.56
CA ASP A 151 -3.74 4.05 -5.12
C ASP A 151 -2.29 4.41 -4.71
N VAL A 152 -1.29 3.75 -5.30
CA VAL A 152 0.13 4.15 -5.16
C VAL A 152 0.35 5.60 -5.60
N ASN A 153 -0.28 6.01 -6.69
CA ASN A 153 -0.14 7.35 -7.24
C ASN A 153 -0.73 8.43 -6.32
N VAL A 154 -1.86 8.14 -5.67
CA VAL A 154 -2.46 9.02 -4.66
C VAL A 154 -1.49 9.25 -3.49
N MET A 155 -0.85 8.18 -2.99
CA MET A 155 0.13 8.27 -1.91
C MET A 155 1.37 9.07 -2.33
N LYS A 156 1.90 8.84 -3.53
CA LYS A 156 3.02 9.60 -4.08
C LYS A 156 2.70 11.07 -4.22
N THR A 157 1.50 11.39 -4.67
CA THR A 157 1.04 12.77 -4.84
C THR A 157 0.96 13.48 -3.49
N LEU A 158 0.46 12.81 -2.46
CA LEU A 158 0.45 13.31 -1.09
C LEU A 158 1.89 13.60 -0.60
N GLY A 159 2.82 12.67 -0.85
CA GLY A 159 4.24 12.87 -0.57
C GLY A 159 4.86 14.05 -1.31
N THR A 160 4.45 14.30 -2.55
CA THR A 160 4.93 15.43 -3.36
C THR A 160 4.34 16.77 -2.89
N TYR A 161 3.08 16.80 -2.46
CA TYR A 161 2.43 18.02 -2.00
C TYR A 161 2.89 18.45 -0.60
N SER A 162 3.24 17.52 0.27
CA SER A 162 3.63 17.86 1.65
C SER A 162 4.80 18.84 1.75
N PRO A 163 5.92 18.71 1.02
CA PRO A 163 6.98 19.72 1.04
C PRO A 163 6.55 21.05 0.40
N ALA A 164 5.68 21.00 -0.63
CA ALA A 164 5.17 22.21 -1.26
C ALA A 164 4.34 23.03 -0.26
N PHE A 165 3.48 22.39 0.54
CA PHE A 165 2.74 23.05 1.60
C PHE A 165 3.67 23.49 2.76
N GLY A 166 4.77 22.79 2.99
CA GLY A 166 5.85 23.26 3.88
C GLY A 166 6.40 24.60 3.39
N MET A 167 6.72 24.74 2.11
CA MET A 167 7.18 26.02 1.53
C MET A 167 6.10 27.12 1.58
N ILE A 168 4.84 26.80 1.33
CA ILE A 168 3.74 27.75 1.51
C ILE A 168 3.70 28.26 2.94
N GLY A 169 3.85 27.37 3.92
CA GLY A 169 3.90 27.74 5.33
C GLY A 169 5.06 28.65 5.67
N THR A 170 6.26 28.46 5.06
CA THR A 170 7.36 29.41 5.26
C THR A 170 7.03 30.79 4.72
N LEU A 171 6.41 30.89 3.55
CA LEU A 171 6.01 32.19 3.00
C LEU A 171 4.98 32.88 3.89
N ILE A 172 3.99 32.14 4.43
CA ILE A 172 3.00 32.67 5.37
C ILE A 172 3.69 33.20 6.64
N GLY A 173 4.61 32.40 7.22
CA GLY A 173 5.37 32.81 8.41
C GLY A 173 6.21 34.04 8.18
N LEU A 174 6.90 34.13 7.03
CA LEU A 174 7.67 35.32 6.66
C LEU A 174 6.80 36.57 6.46
N ILE A 175 5.61 36.41 5.87
CA ILE A 175 4.64 37.53 5.74
C ILE A 175 4.21 38.03 7.13
N PHE A 176 3.90 37.14 8.05
CA PHE A 176 3.54 37.52 9.42
C PHE A 176 4.70 38.17 10.16
N MET A 177 5.92 37.68 9.96
CA MET A 177 7.13 38.30 10.50
C MET A 177 7.30 39.72 10.02
N LEU A 178 7.18 39.96 8.71
CA LEU A 178 7.32 41.30 8.10
C LEU A 178 6.20 42.25 8.59
N ALA A 179 4.97 41.75 8.68
CA ALA A 179 3.84 42.54 9.19
C ALA A 179 4.05 42.92 10.67
N GLY A 180 4.59 42.01 11.48
CA GLY A 180 4.90 42.24 12.90
C GLY A 180 6.00 43.28 13.12
N MET A 181 6.99 43.37 12.23
CA MET A 181 8.05 44.39 12.29
C MET A 181 7.51 45.83 12.20
N GLY A 182 6.39 46.02 11.44
CA GLY A 182 5.73 47.31 11.30
C GLY A 182 4.92 47.74 12.51
N SER A 183 4.55 46.82 13.42
CA SER A 183 3.67 47.06 14.55
C SER A 183 4.32 47.04 15.95
N GLY A 184 5.66 47.06 16.03
CA GLY A 184 6.39 47.11 17.29
C GLY A 184 7.29 45.92 17.62
N GLY A 185 7.27 44.90 16.80
CA GLY A 185 8.37 43.90 16.74
C GLY A 185 8.42 42.79 17.79
N ASP A 186 7.42 42.67 18.68
CA ASP A 186 7.52 41.78 19.84
C ASP A 186 7.39 40.29 19.55
N ASP A 187 6.92 39.86 18.33
CA ASP A 187 6.70 38.44 18.01
C ASP A 187 7.37 37.95 16.69
N ILE A 188 8.48 38.56 16.31
CA ILE A 188 9.27 38.17 15.16
C ILE A 188 9.72 36.72 15.28
N GLY A 189 10.10 36.28 16.48
CA GLY A 189 10.58 34.93 16.77
C GLY A 189 9.53 33.86 16.54
N GLY A 190 8.28 34.12 16.96
CA GLY A 190 7.16 33.18 16.78
C GLY A 190 6.83 32.96 15.32
N ALA A 191 6.69 34.02 14.53
CA ALA A 191 6.44 33.93 13.09
C ALA A 191 7.56 33.21 12.32
N MET A 192 8.83 33.46 12.69
CA MET A 192 9.96 32.75 12.11
C MET A 192 9.99 31.27 12.49
N ALA A 193 9.60 30.94 13.72
CA ALA A 193 9.50 29.55 14.16
C ALA A 193 8.46 28.78 13.33
N VAL A 194 7.26 29.34 13.13
CA VAL A 194 6.23 28.76 12.28
C VAL A 194 6.78 28.49 10.86
N ALA A 195 7.49 29.45 10.27
CA ALA A 195 8.09 29.30 8.94
C ALA A 195 9.06 28.09 8.87
N LEU A 196 9.92 27.92 9.85
CA LEU A 196 10.90 26.84 9.86
C LEU A 196 10.24 25.47 10.18
N ILE A 197 9.32 25.45 11.12
CA ILE A 197 8.62 24.22 11.54
C ILE A 197 7.72 23.67 10.45
N THR A 198 7.04 24.52 9.67
CA THR A 198 6.24 24.06 8.51
C THR A 198 7.09 23.34 7.48
N THR A 199 8.28 23.84 7.16
CA THR A 199 9.19 23.16 6.22
C THR A 199 9.69 21.84 6.79
N LEU A 200 10.04 21.82 8.07
CA LEU A 200 10.45 20.60 8.75
C LEU A 200 9.34 19.54 8.66
N TYR A 201 8.11 19.90 8.97
CA TYR A 201 6.97 18.97 8.90
C TYR A 201 6.68 18.50 7.48
N GLY A 202 6.75 19.39 6.49
CA GLY A 202 6.54 19.06 5.10
C GLY A 202 7.58 18.05 4.58
N ALA A 203 8.84 18.30 4.87
CA ALA A 203 9.94 17.41 4.50
C ALA A 203 9.87 16.07 5.24
N PHE A 204 9.54 16.10 6.53
CA PHE A 204 9.41 14.90 7.35
C PHE A 204 8.24 14.02 6.89
N ALA A 205 7.05 14.59 6.72
CA ALA A 205 5.87 13.86 6.27
C ALA A 205 6.09 13.22 4.88
N ALA A 206 6.72 13.94 3.95
CA ALA A 206 7.01 13.42 2.63
C ALA A 206 8.00 12.25 2.67
N ASN A 207 9.20 12.49 3.22
CA ASN A 207 10.32 11.56 3.06
C ASN A 207 10.31 10.43 4.10
N PHE A 208 9.61 10.60 5.21
CA PHE A 208 9.58 9.60 6.28
C PHE A 208 8.27 8.80 6.34
N LEU A 209 7.18 9.39 5.88
CA LEU A 209 5.89 8.73 5.88
C LEU A 209 5.41 8.39 4.46
N PHE A 210 5.04 9.39 3.66
CA PHE A 210 4.29 9.16 2.44
C PHE A 210 5.07 8.46 1.34
N LEU A 211 6.30 8.87 1.05
CA LEU A 211 7.09 8.29 -0.03
C LEU A 211 7.55 6.85 0.28
N PRO A 212 8.07 6.52 1.47
CA PRO A 212 8.42 5.14 1.80
C PRO A 212 7.22 4.20 1.78
N PHE A 213 6.04 4.67 2.22
CA PHE A 213 4.82 3.88 2.14
C PHE A 213 4.33 3.71 0.70
N ALA A 214 4.45 4.73 -0.15
CA ALA A 214 4.12 4.63 -1.56
C ALA A 214 5.02 3.63 -2.29
N ASP A 215 6.31 3.65 -2.01
CA ASP A 215 7.27 2.72 -2.62
C ASP A 215 7.03 1.30 -2.13
N LYS A 216 6.73 1.11 -0.84
CA LYS A 216 6.38 -0.20 -0.32
C LYS A 216 5.08 -0.74 -0.90
N LEU A 217 4.04 0.10 -1.01
CA LEU A 217 2.79 -0.28 -1.63
C LEU A 217 3.00 -0.66 -3.10
N LYS A 218 3.83 0.11 -3.83
CA LYS A 218 4.22 -0.20 -5.20
C LYS A 218 4.90 -1.56 -5.32
N ASP A 219 5.84 -1.87 -4.43
CA ASP A 219 6.56 -3.14 -4.42
C ASP A 219 5.61 -4.32 -4.14
N THR A 220 4.73 -4.16 -3.16
CA THR A 220 3.69 -5.16 -2.85
C THR A 220 2.75 -5.40 -4.04
N VAL A 221 2.29 -4.35 -4.70
CA VAL A 221 1.44 -4.43 -5.89
C VAL A 221 2.17 -5.14 -7.04
N ALA A 222 3.44 -4.77 -7.30
CA ALA A 222 4.24 -5.40 -8.35
C ALA A 222 4.43 -6.90 -8.10
N THR A 223 4.73 -7.29 -6.85
CA THR A 223 4.90 -8.71 -6.48
C THR A 223 3.59 -9.49 -6.65
N LEU A 224 2.45 -8.90 -6.28
CA LEU A 224 1.13 -9.53 -6.45
C LEU A 224 0.79 -9.74 -7.93
N PHE A 225 1.09 -8.76 -8.77
CA PHE A 225 0.84 -8.84 -10.21
C PHE A 225 1.75 -9.88 -10.89
N GLU A 226 3.04 -9.93 -10.52
CA GLU A 226 3.95 -10.97 -11.01
C GLU A 226 3.44 -12.37 -10.66
N TRP A 227 2.92 -12.57 -9.45
CA TRP A 227 2.40 -13.86 -9.03
C TRP A 227 1.09 -14.25 -9.73
N ASP A 228 0.18 -13.30 -9.95
CA ASP A 228 -1.05 -13.55 -10.73
C ASP A 228 -0.70 -13.96 -12.16
N ARG A 229 0.24 -13.25 -12.78
CA ARG A 229 0.71 -13.55 -14.13
C ARG A 229 1.45 -14.87 -14.19
N ASP A 230 2.28 -15.17 -13.23
CA ASP A 230 3.05 -16.40 -13.15
C ASP A 230 2.17 -17.64 -12.95
N LEU A 231 1.08 -17.49 -12.20
CA LEU A 231 0.06 -18.53 -12.05
C LEU A 231 -0.70 -18.79 -13.36
N LEU A 232 -1.03 -17.73 -14.12
CA LEU A 232 -1.76 -17.83 -15.38
C LEU A 232 -0.87 -18.39 -16.51
N ASP A 233 0.37 -17.89 -16.65
CA ASP A 233 1.29 -18.31 -17.72
C ASP A 233 1.87 -19.73 -17.51
N GLY A 234 1.87 -20.25 -16.30
CA GLY A 234 2.46 -21.55 -15.95
C GLY A 234 3.93 -21.70 -16.34
N LYS A 235 4.61 -20.57 -16.59
CA LYS A 235 5.94 -20.51 -17.24
C LYS A 235 7.09 -20.14 -16.33
N THR A 236 6.87 -19.93 -15.04
CA THR A 236 7.93 -19.47 -14.16
C THR A 236 9.01 -20.51 -13.89
N GLU A 237 10.23 -20.02 -13.70
CA GLU A 237 11.36 -20.78 -13.22
C GLU A 237 11.04 -21.43 -11.86
N GLN A 238 10.28 -20.75 -11.02
CA GLN A 238 9.75 -21.29 -9.77
C GLN A 238 8.70 -22.40 -10.01
N SER A 239 7.82 -22.26 -10.98
CA SER A 239 6.89 -23.33 -11.37
C SER A 239 7.61 -24.49 -12.04
N ARG A 240 8.83 -24.28 -12.59
CA ARG A 240 9.73 -25.36 -13.05
C ARG A 240 10.43 -26.03 -11.86
N LEU A 241 10.93 -25.28 -10.89
CA LEU A 241 11.55 -25.83 -9.68
C LEU A 241 10.52 -26.60 -8.83
N TRP A 242 9.29 -26.11 -8.75
CA TRP A 242 8.18 -26.85 -8.13
C TRP A 242 7.81 -28.09 -8.92
N ARG A 243 7.84 -28.05 -10.26
CA ARG A 243 7.65 -29.24 -11.11
C ARG A 243 8.76 -30.26 -10.98
N GLU A 244 9.98 -29.83 -10.76
CA GLU A 244 11.13 -30.74 -10.54
C GLU A 244 11.16 -31.31 -9.12
N GLN A 245 10.69 -30.56 -8.12
CA GLN A 245 10.64 -31.01 -6.72
C GLN A 245 9.42 -31.89 -6.42
N GLU A 246 8.33 -31.73 -7.16
CA GLU A 246 7.09 -32.48 -7.02
C GLU A 246 6.69 -33.20 -8.30
N ASP A 247 7.59 -34.00 -8.88
CA ASP A 247 7.27 -34.93 -9.97
C ASP A 247 6.10 -35.89 -9.65
N HIS A 248 5.60 -35.84 -8.42
CA HIS A 248 4.46 -36.63 -7.96
C HIS A 248 3.13 -35.87 -7.88
N PHE A 249 3.10 -34.53 -7.72
CA PHE A 249 1.85 -33.79 -7.43
C PHE A 249 1.31 -33.05 -8.66
N TRP A 250 2.19 -32.49 -9.52
CA TRP A 250 1.84 -31.85 -10.78
C TRP A 250 1.88 -32.80 -11.98
N SER A 251 1.93 -34.13 -11.68
CA SER A 251 1.82 -35.12 -12.73
C SER A 251 0.55 -34.90 -13.54
N LYS A 252 0.62 -35.24 -14.80
CA LYS A 252 -0.41 -35.27 -15.86
C LYS A 252 -1.90 -35.14 -15.45
N GLU A 253 -2.24 -35.40 -14.19
CA GLU A 253 -3.62 -35.41 -13.69
C GLU A 253 -4.17 -34.03 -13.35
N LEU A 254 -3.41 -33.11 -12.77
CA LEU A 254 -3.88 -31.73 -12.50
C LEU A 254 -3.96 -30.92 -13.82
N LYS A 255 -2.95 -31.05 -14.68
CA LYS A 255 -3.00 -30.48 -16.04
C LYS A 255 -4.12 -31.08 -16.88
N LYS A 256 -4.40 -32.38 -16.70
CA LYS A 256 -5.45 -33.11 -17.43
C LYS A 256 -6.84 -32.86 -16.85
N ASN A 257 -6.94 -32.54 -15.57
CA ASN A 257 -8.23 -32.41 -14.88
C ASN A 257 -8.66 -30.95 -14.66
N LEU A 258 -7.74 -29.96 -14.64
CA LEU A 258 -8.08 -28.53 -14.54
C LEU A 258 -8.03 -27.79 -15.89
N CYS A 259 -7.14 -28.18 -16.81
CA CYS A 259 -6.99 -27.48 -18.09
C CYS A 259 -7.39 -28.31 -19.31
N PHE A 260 -7.69 -29.62 -19.21
CA PHE A 260 -7.90 -30.50 -20.37
C PHE A 260 -9.12 -31.41 -20.34
N GLN A 261 -9.96 -31.35 -19.31
CA GLN A 261 -11.19 -32.15 -19.25
C GLN A 261 -12.44 -31.36 -18.84
N ILE A 262 -12.48 -30.07 -19.11
CA ILE A 262 -13.73 -29.32 -19.09
C ILE A 262 -14.09 -28.93 -20.50
#